data_ae8e4ba6765dee1f6b0a9fa14ccd212c
#
_entry.id   ae8e4ba6765dee1f6b0a9fa14ccd212c
#
_cell.length_a   1.000
_cell.length_b   1.000
_cell.length_c   1.000
_cell.angle_alpha   90.00
_cell.angle_beta   90.00
_cell.angle_gamma   90.00
#
_symmetry.space_group_name_H-M   'P 1'
#
loop_
_entity.id
_entity.type
_entity.pdbx_description
1 polymer ?
#
loop_
_entity_poly.entity_id
_entity_poly.type
_entity_poly.pdbx_seq_one_letter_code
_entity_poly.pdbx_strand_id
1 'polypeptide(L)'
;ILNPERDYAAGIPIGIPFPNEDVFLLDGENRLITGQETEGEICVRGTALALGYYRCPEQNAAHFTQNPLNPNYPERIYRTGDLGRYNDRGELVFSGRKDFQIKYMGHRIELEEIEREMNAIAGVDRACCVFDEKRGRLKGFYTGTVDQGELHTIMKQTLPGFMVPGILRQVEAMPLNKNGKIDRKALVAMAGGR
;
A
#
# COMPACT_ATOMS: atom_id res chain seq x y z
N ILE A 1 8.20 -24.78 1.95
CA ILE A 1 7.30 -25.64 2.75
C ILE A 1 7.41 -25.15 4.19
N LEU A 2 6.27 -24.78 4.79
CA LEU A 2 6.23 -24.35 6.20
C LEU A 2 6.58 -25.51 7.13
N ASN A 3 7.41 -25.24 8.13
CA ASN A 3 7.73 -26.20 9.18
C ASN A 3 6.60 -26.20 10.22
N PRO A 4 5.85 -27.29 10.41
CA PRO A 4 4.73 -27.36 11.35
C PRO A 4 5.13 -27.19 12.83
N GLU A 5 6.41 -27.36 13.15
CA GLU A 5 6.95 -27.19 14.51
C GLU A 5 7.34 -25.74 14.83
N ARG A 6 7.22 -24.82 13.85
CA ARG A 6 7.57 -23.41 14.02
C ARG A 6 6.36 -22.57 14.40
N ASP A 7 6.57 -21.65 15.32
CA ASP A 7 5.65 -20.55 15.57
C ASP A 7 5.82 -19.46 14.52
N TYR A 8 4.71 -19.07 13.87
CA TYR A 8 4.62 -18.02 12.87
C TYR A 8 3.77 -16.82 13.34
N ALA A 9 3.63 -16.63 14.65
CA ALA A 9 2.84 -15.54 15.22
C ALA A 9 3.34 -14.16 14.75
N ALA A 10 4.65 -14.01 14.50
CA ALA A 10 5.26 -12.79 13.96
C ALA A 10 5.08 -12.62 12.44
N GLY A 11 4.41 -13.54 11.77
CA GLY A 11 4.21 -13.57 10.32
C GLY A 11 4.96 -14.70 9.63
N ILE A 12 4.44 -15.12 8.48
CA ILE A 12 5.05 -16.15 7.64
C ILE A 12 6.16 -15.50 6.80
N PRO A 13 7.41 -16.01 6.85
CA PRO A 13 8.48 -15.52 6.00
C PRO A 13 8.14 -15.69 4.51
N ILE A 14 8.50 -14.71 3.69
CA ILE A 14 8.25 -14.76 2.24
C ILE A 14 9.21 -15.69 1.48
N GLY A 15 10.18 -16.26 2.18
CA GLY A 15 11.16 -17.20 1.63
C GLY A 15 12.53 -16.58 1.43
N ILE A 16 13.35 -17.28 0.64
CA ILE A 16 14.70 -16.87 0.25
C ILE A 16 14.73 -16.63 -1.26
N PRO A 17 15.51 -15.65 -1.75
CA PRO A 17 15.65 -15.42 -3.17
C PRO A 17 16.33 -16.59 -3.89
N PHE A 18 16.13 -16.67 -5.22
CA PHE A 18 16.91 -17.58 -6.06
C PHE A 18 18.40 -17.18 -6.07
N PRO A 19 19.30 -18.09 -6.41
CA PRO A 19 20.77 -17.81 -6.37
C PRO A 19 21.24 -16.61 -7.20
N ASN A 20 20.47 -16.23 -8.25
CA ASN A 20 20.80 -15.10 -9.13
C ASN A 20 20.02 -13.82 -8.80
N GLU A 21 19.29 -13.83 -7.70
CA GLU A 21 18.45 -12.72 -7.28
C GLU A 21 18.83 -12.28 -5.87
N ASP A 22 18.81 -10.98 -5.65
CA ASP A 22 18.92 -10.40 -4.32
C ASP A 22 17.63 -9.70 -3.95
N VAL A 23 17.16 -9.94 -2.74
CA VAL A 23 16.03 -9.25 -2.13
C VAL A 23 16.52 -8.55 -0.88
N PHE A 24 16.30 -7.26 -0.80
CA PHE A 24 16.79 -6.42 0.30
C PHE A 24 15.79 -5.32 0.64
N LEU A 25 15.98 -4.69 1.80
CA LEU A 25 15.12 -3.63 2.28
C LEU A 25 15.82 -2.27 2.19
N LEU A 26 15.08 -1.26 1.70
CA LEU A 26 15.50 0.13 1.74
C LEU A 26 14.57 0.95 2.64
N ASP A 27 15.17 1.85 3.44
CA ASP A 27 14.41 2.85 4.19
C ASP A 27 13.93 4.01 3.29
N GLY A 28 13.23 4.98 3.89
CA GLY A 28 12.74 6.17 3.19
C GLY A 28 13.84 7.10 2.66
N GLU A 29 15.09 6.91 3.09
CA GLU A 29 16.27 7.68 2.67
C GLU A 29 17.19 6.85 1.77
N ASN A 30 16.71 5.72 1.26
CA ASN A 30 17.44 4.79 0.39
C ASN A 30 18.66 4.11 1.04
N ARG A 31 18.70 3.96 2.34
CA ARG A 31 19.74 3.23 3.06
C ARG A 31 19.33 1.77 3.21
N LEU A 32 20.33 0.88 3.15
CA LEU A 32 20.13 -0.55 3.36
C LEU A 32 19.72 -0.84 4.81
N ILE A 33 18.63 -1.56 4.99
CA ILE A 33 18.19 -2.07 6.29
C ILE A 33 18.74 -3.47 6.47
N THR A 34 19.53 -3.66 7.53
CA THR A 34 20.06 -4.97 7.96
C THR A 34 19.58 -5.33 9.37
N GLY A 35 18.97 -4.36 10.06
CA GLY A 35 18.47 -4.54 11.43
C GLY A 35 17.15 -5.31 11.47
N GLN A 36 16.97 -6.06 12.57
CA GLN A 36 15.71 -6.76 12.87
C GLN A 36 14.61 -5.75 13.20
N GLU A 37 13.35 -6.12 12.93
CA GLU A 37 12.13 -5.35 13.25
C GLU A 37 12.09 -3.93 12.66
N THR A 38 13.04 -3.54 11.79
CA THR A 38 13.02 -2.28 11.07
C THR A 38 12.30 -2.48 9.75
N GLU A 39 11.23 -1.70 9.52
CA GLU A 39 10.43 -1.77 8.30
C GLU A 39 11.07 -0.97 7.18
N GLY A 40 11.08 -1.55 5.98
CA GLY A 40 11.51 -0.91 4.76
C GLY A 40 10.85 -1.46 3.51
N GLU A 41 11.05 -0.78 2.39
CA GLU A 41 10.55 -1.21 1.09
C GLU A 41 11.35 -2.42 0.58
N ILE A 42 10.65 -3.48 0.21
CA ILE A 42 11.24 -4.66 -0.42
C ILE A 42 11.69 -4.28 -1.83
N CYS A 43 12.98 -4.42 -2.08
CA CYS A 43 13.59 -4.19 -3.38
C CYS A 43 14.23 -5.48 -3.90
N VAL A 44 14.21 -5.64 -5.23
CA VAL A 44 14.76 -6.82 -5.89
C VAL A 44 15.77 -6.37 -6.95
N ARG A 45 16.89 -7.10 -7.05
CA ARG A 45 17.81 -7.00 -8.18
C ARG A 45 18.18 -8.39 -8.66
N GLY A 46 18.52 -8.52 -9.92
CA GLY A 46 18.97 -9.78 -10.51
C GLY A 46 18.46 -10.01 -11.91
N THR A 47 18.59 -11.24 -12.36
CA THR A 47 18.33 -11.63 -13.76
C THR A 47 16.85 -11.83 -14.07
N ALA A 48 16.00 -11.99 -13.05
CA ALA A 48 14.55 -12.16 -13.20
C ALA A 48 13.81 -10.81 -13.37
N LEU A 49 14.51 -9.68 -13.27
CA LEU A 49 13.85 -8.38 -13.45
C LEU A 49 13.31 -8.23 -14.88
N ALA A 50 12.03 -7.86 -14.96
CA ALA A 50 11.42 -7.48 -16.23
C ALA A 50 12.10 -6.24 -16.84
N LEU A 51 11.94 -6.06 -18.14
CA LEU A 51 12.42 -4.85 -18.82
C LEU A 51 11.63 -3.60 -18.39
N GLY A 52 10.43 -3.79 -17.88
CA GLY A 52 9.53 -2.75 -17.41
C GLY A 52 8.07 -3.05 -17.76
N TYR A 53 7.19 -2.14 -17.42
CA TYR A 53 5.77 -2.15 -17.82
C TYR A 53 5.63 -1.64 -19.25
N TYR A 54 4.85 -2.36 -20.06
CA TYR A 54 4.66 -2.01 -21.46
C TYR A 54 3.91 -0.67 -21.60
N ARG A 55 4.51 0.29 -22.29
CA ARG A 55 3.98 1.64 -22.55
C ARG A 55 3.57 2.44 -21.31
N CYS A 56 4.20 2.18 -20.14
CA CYS A 56 3.93 2.88 -18.90
C CYS A 56 5.21 3.56 -18.38
N PRO A 57 5.70 4.65 -19.02
CA PRO A 57 6.99 5.27 -18.68
C PRO A 57 7.03 5.80 -17.24
N GLU A 58 5.93 6.33 -16.73
CA GLU A 58 5.84 6.87 -15.37
C GLU A 58 5.99 5.75 -14.32
N GLN A 59 5.29 4.64 -14.49
CA GLN A 59 5.44 3.48 -13.60
C GLN A 59 6.84 2.87 -13.70
N ASN A 60 7.41 2.84 -14.91
CA ASN A 60 8.79 2.37 -15.09
C ASN A 60 9.78 3.25 -14.32
N ALA A 61 9.63 4.56 -14.38
CA ALA A 61 10.49 5.50 -13.66
C ALA A 61 10.33 5.37 -12.14
N ALA A 62 9.13 5.05 -11.65
CA ALA A 62 8.84 4.87 -10.23
C ALA A 62 9.38 3.55 -9.66
N HIS A 63 9.26 2.46 -10.42
CA HIS A 63 9.53 1.12 -9.91
C HIS A 63 10.87 0.53 -10.37
N PHE A 64 11.32 0.81 -11.60
CA PHE A 64 12.58 0.30 -12.13
C PHE A 64 13.65 1.39 -12.06
N THR A 65 14.28 1.52 -10.90
CA THR A 65 15.20 2.62 -10.59
C THR A 65 16.66 2.17 -10.58
N GLN A 66 17.58 3.13 -10.61
CA GLN A 66 18.98 2.87 -10.28
C GLN A 66 19.09 2.38 -8.83
N ASN A 67 19.94 1.38 -8.58
CA ASN A 67 20.25 0.95 -7.23
C ASN A 67 20.97 2.06 -6.46
N PRO A 68 20.37 2.63 -5.41
CA PRO A 68 20.99 3.71 -4.65
C PRO A 68 22.22 3.26 -3.85
N LEU A 69 22.35 1.96 -3.61
CA LEU A 69 23.50 1.38 -2.91
C LEU A 69 24.73 1.20 -3.80
N ASN A 70 24.56 1.35 -5.12
CA ASN A 70 25.63 1.17 -6.10
C ASN A 70 25.76 2.40 -7.02
N PRO A 71 26.59 3.37 -6.68
CA PRO A 71 26.81 4.56 -7.50
C PRO A 71 27.84 4.34 -8.63
N ASN A 72 28.54 3.19 -8.67
CA ASN A 72 29.73 3.01 -9.52
C ASN A 72 29.40 2.60 -10.95
N TYR A 73 28.26 1.92 -11.16
CA TYR A 73 27.81 1.49 -12.48
C TYR A 73 26.27 1.40 -12.54
N PRO A 74 25.67 1.43 -13.74
CA PRO A 74 24.23 1.25 -13.90
C PRO A 74 23.80 -0.13 -13.40
N GLU A 75 23.02 -0.15 -12.33
CA GLU A 75 22.40 -1.35 -11.78
C GLU A 75 20.94 -1.08 -11.50
N ARG A 76 20.06 -1.76 -12.23
CA ARG A 76 18.63 -1.60 -12.06
C ARG A 76 18.14 -2.44 -10.90
N ILE A 77 17.24 -1.85 -10.09
CA ILE A 77 16.44 -2.55 -9.09
C ILE A 77 14.95 -2.38 -9.40
N TYR A 78 14.16 -3.32 -8.90
CA TYR A 78 12.71 -3.20 -8.88
C TYR A 78 12.25 -2.85 -7.47
N ARG A 79 11.57 -1.73 -7.33
CA ARG A 79 10.89 -1.31 -6.10
C ARG A 79 9.48 -1.89 -6.11
N THR A 80 9.22 -2.83 -5.20
CA THR A 80 7.95 -3.58 -5.23
C THR A 80 6.76 -2.76 -4.73
N GLY A 81 7.01 -1.72 -3.93
CA GLY A 81 5.99 -1.02 -3.16
C GLY A 81 5.50 -1.82 -1.96
N ASP A 82 5.99 -3.04 -1.76
CA ASP A 82 5.72 -3.84 -0.57
C ASP A 82 6.67 -3.46 0.55
N LEU A 83 6.18 -3.44 1.78
CA LEU A 83 6.96 -3.24 2.98
C LEU A 83 7.26 -4.58 3.64
N GLY A 84 8.43 -4.68 4.22
CA GLY A 84 8.85 -5.86 4.96
C GLY A 84 9.80 -5.51 6.10
N ARG A 85 10.08 -6.49 6.94
CA ARG A 85 11.09 -6.42 7.99
C ARG A 85 11.77 -7.76 8.16
N TYR A 86 12.95 -7.77 8.74
CA TYR A 86 13.59 -9.01 9.17
C TYR A 86 13.10 -9.37 10.59
N ASN A 87 12.67 -10.62 10.78
CA ASN A 87 12.31 -11.14 12.10
C ASN A 87 13.58 -11.46 12.93
N ASP A 88 13.38 -11.97 14.14
CA ASP A 88 14.44 -12.38 15.07
C ASP A 88 15.39 -13.46 14.51
N ARG A 89 14.98 -14.17 13.46
CA ARG A 89 15.77 -15.18 12.75
C ARG A 89 16.43 -14.66 11.48
N GLY A 90 16.31 -13.37 11.19
CA GLY A 90 16.80 -12.76 9.96
C GLY A 90 16.00 -13.14 8.70
N GLU A 91 14.81 -13.70 8.86
CA GLU A 91 13.93 -14.05 7.76
C GLU A 91 13.06 -12.85 7.37
N LEU A 92 12.90 -12.59 6.07
CA LEU A 92 12.09 -11.50 5.57
C LEU A 92 10.60 -11.81 5.70
N VAL A 93 9.86 -10.94 6.38
CA VAL A 93 8.42 -11.03 6.61
C VAL A 93 7.74 -9.82 5.97
N PHE A 94 6.64 -10.06 5.27
CA PHE A 94 5.81 -9.00 4.69
C PHE A 94 5.10 -8.22 5.79
N SER A 95 5.10 -6.89 5.69
CA SER A 95 4.48 -5.97 6.67
C SER A 95 3.27 -5.21 6.11
N GLY A 96 3.15 -5.13 4.78
CA GLY A 96 2.07 -4.36 4.14
C GLY A 96 2.50 -3.74 2.83
N ARG A 97 1.76 -2.71 2.39
CA ARG A 97 2.07 -1.95 1.17
C ARG A 97 2.37 -0.49 1.51
N LYS A 98 3.30 0.09 0.74
CA LYS A 98 3.66 1.51 0.81
C LYS A 98 2.55 2.41 0.22
N ASP A 99 1.84 1.91 -0.77
CA ASP A 99 0.90 2.61 -1.64
C ASP A 99 -0.59 2.32 -1.33
N PHE A 100 -0.90 1.80 -0.16
CA PHE A 100 -2.27 1.47 0.26
C PHE A 100 -3.05 0.57 -0.71
N GLN A 101 -2.35 -0.14 -1.57
CA GLN A 101 -2.95 -1.10 -2.48
C GLN A 101 -3.49 -2.31 -1.72
N ILE A 102 -4.69 -2.73 -2.06
CA ILE A 102 -5.36 -3.87 -1.43
C ILE A 102 -5.77 -4.91 -2.47
N LYS A 103 -5.97 -6.14 -2.02
CA LYS A 103 -6.66 -7.17 -2.79
C LYS A 103 -8.07 -7.34 -2.23
N TYR A 104 -9.07 -6.93 -3.01
CA TYR A 104 -10.48 -6.95 -2.59
C TYR A 104 -11.34 -7.60 -3.67
N MET A 105 -12.16 -8.59 -3.30
CA MET A 105 -13.04 -9.35 -4.20
C MET A 105 -12.32 -9.91 -5.46
N GLY A 106 -11.03 -10.31 -5.31
CA GLY A 106 -10.21 -10.81 -6.41
C GLY A 106 -9.56 -9.73 -7.29
N HIS A 107 -9.86 -8.47 -7.05
CA HIS A 107 -9.29 -7.33 -7.77
C HIS A 107 -8.17 -6.67 -6.98
N ARG A 108 -7.16 -6.17 -7.67
CA ARG A 108 -6.12 -5.31 -7.13
C ARG A 108 -6.63 -3.87 -7.21
N ILE A 109 -6.81 -3.22 -6.07
CA ILE A 109 -7.40 -1.89 -5.96
C ILE A 109 -6.40 -0.95 -5.29
N GLU A 110 -6.22 0.21 -5.87
CA GLU A 110 -5.49 1.32 -5.26
C GLU A 110 -6.48 2.24 -4.56
N LEU A 111 -6.37 2.35 -3.24
CA LEU A 111 -7.29 3.20 -2.47
C LEU A 111 -7.19 4.67 -2.90
N GLU A 112 -6.01 5.09 -3.35
CA GLU A 112 -5.78 6.45 -3.85
C GLU A 112 -6.56 6.74 -5.15
N GLU A 113 -6.83 5.73 -5.99
CA GLU A 113 -7.68 5.89 -7.16
C GLU A 113 -9.12 6.23 -6.75
N ILE A 114 -9.65 5.49 -5.77
CA ILE A 114 -10.98 5.79 -5.22
C ILE A 114 -11.02 7.19 -4.61
N GLU A 115 -9.98 7.57 -3.87
CA GLU A 115 -9.89 8.89 -3.25
C GLU A 115 -9.82 10.01 -4.27
N ARG A 116 -9.09 9.83 -5.36
CA ARG A 116 -9.01 10.79 -6.45
C ARG A 116 -10.39 11.04 -7.08
N GLU A 117 -11.13 9.98 -7.36
CA GLU A 117 -12.49 10.08 -7.89
C GLU A 117 -13.44 10.76 -6.90
N MET A 118 -13.35 10.41 -5.61
CA MET A 118 -14.14 11.09 -4.58
C MET A 118 -13.81 12.58 -4.49
N ASN A 119 -12.54 12.95 -4.51
CA ASN A 119 -12.08 14.35 -4.42
C ASN A 119 -12.45 15.16 -5.67
N ALA A 120 -12.73 14.54 -6.82
CA ALA A 120 -13.16 15.19 -8.02
C ALA A 120 -14.67 15.58 -8.01
N ILE A 121 -15.44 15.03 -7.06
CA ILE A 121 -16.87 15.29 -6.96
C ILE A 121 -17.13 16.66 -6.30
N ALA A 122 -17.97 17.46 -6.93
CA ALA A 122 -18.35 18.78 -6.40
C ALA A 122 -18.95 18.66 -4.99
N GLY A 123 -18.51 19.51 -4.07
CA GLY A 123 -18.95 19.47 -2.68
C GLY A 123 -18.16 18.52 -1.78
N VAL A 124 -17.17 17.82 -2.31
CA VAL A 124 -16.16 17.10 -1.52
C VAL A 124 -14.92 18.01 -1.38
N ASP A 125 -14.54 18.33 -0.14
CA ASP A 125 -13.32 19.09 0.14
C ASP A 125 -12.12 18.18 0.26
N ARG A 126 -12.29 17.04 0.91
CA ARG A 126 -11.24 16.05 1.13
C ARG A 126 -11.84 14.66 1.35
N ALA A 127 -11.29 13.66 0.69
CA ALA A 127 -11.69 12.27 0.86
C ALA A 127 -10.52 11.35 1.22
N CYS A 128 -10.84 10.28 1.92
CA CYS A 128 -9.92 9.21 2.24
C CYS A 128 -10.67 7.87 2.26
N CYS A 129 -10.09 6.85 1.63
CA CYS A 129 -10.64 5.51 1.62
C CYS A 129 -9.75 4.59 2.48
N VAL A 130 -10.37 3.74 3.28
CA VAL A 130 -9.67 2.73 4.09
C VAL A 130 -10.27 1.36 3.88
N PHE A 131 -9.47 0.33 4.03
CA PHE A 131 -9.91 -1.04 4.03
C PHE A 131 -9.91 -1.59 5.46
N ASP A 132 -11.07 -2.03 5.91
CA ASP A 132 -11.23 -2.71 7.19
C ASP A 132 -10.97 -4.21 6.98
N GLU A 133 -9.74 -4.65 7.20
CA GLU A 133 -9.32 -6.04 7.00
C GLU A 133 -10.14 -7.02 7.85
N LYS A 134 -10.49 -6.62 9.09
CA LYS A 134 -11.26 -7.48 10.00
C LYS A 134 -12.67 -7.79 9.48
N ARG A 135 -13.26 -6.84 8.77
CA ARG A 135 -14.62 -6.94 8.22
C ARG A 135 -14.64 -7.15 6.71
N GLY A 136 -13.48 -7.11 6.05
CA GLY A 136 -13.34 -7.25 4.60
C GLY A 136 -14.14 -6.19 3.84
N ARG A 137 -14.10 -4.91 4.24
CA ARG A 137 -14.94 -3.85 3.66
C ARG A 137 -14.16 -2.58 3.36
N LEU A 138 -14.45 -2.01 2.20
CA LEU A 138 -14.06 -0.65 1.84
C LEU A 138 -14.94 0.37 2.56
N LYS A 139 -14.32 1.42 3.10
CA LYS A 139 -14.99 2.53 3.77
C LYS A 139 -14.41 3.84 3.26
N GLY A 140 -15.27 4.76 2.82
CA GLY A 140 -14.90 6.11 2.41
C GLY A 140 -15.26 7.11 3.50
N PHE A 141 -14.35 8.03 3.76
CA PHE A 141 -14.56 9.19 4.64
C PHE A 141 -14.38 10.46 3.82
N TYR A 142 -15.19 11.47 4.07
CA TYR A 142 -15.06 12.73 3.36
C TYR A 142 -15.48 13.91 4.24
N THR A 143 -14.93 15.07 3.92
CA THR A 143 -15.37 16.39 4.39
C THR A 143 -16.00 17.13 3.22
N GLY A 144 -16.86 18.09 3.48
CA GLY A 144 -17.52 18.88 2.44
C GLY A 144 -19.02 18.99 2.67
N THR A 145 -19.74 19.41 1.66
CA THR A 145 -21.17 19.74 1.73
C THR A 145 -22.08 18.77 0.97
N VAL A 146 -21.50 17.87 0.16
CA VAL A 146 -22.27 16.88 -0.63
C VAL A 146 -22.98 15.87 0.29
N ASP A 147 -24.22 15.55 -0.06
CA ASP A 147 -24.97 14.49 0.66
C ASP A 147 -24.37 13.11 0.39
N GLN A 148 -24.41 12.24 1.40
CA GLN A 148 -23.83 10.89 1.31
C GLN A 148 -24.49 10.04 0.22
N GLY A 149 -25.79 10.16 0.02
CA GLY A 149 -26.54 9.40 -1.01
C GLY A 149 -26.20 9.91 -2.41
N GLU A 150 -26.07 11.21 -2.57
CA GLU A 150 -25.63 11.84 -3.82
C GLU A 150 -24.20 11.40 -4.18
N LEU A 151 -23.26 11.52 -3.22
CA LEU A 151 -21.87 11.06 -3.40
C LEU A 151 -21.84 9.59 -3.84
N HIS A 152 -22.57 8.71 -3.17
CA HIS A 152 -22.61 7.29 -3.50
C HIS A 152 -23.19 7.03 -4.91
N THR A 153 -24.20 7.82 -5.32
CA THR A 153 -24.82 7.71 -6.64
C THR A 153 -23.82 8.10 -7.74
N ILE A 154 -23.10 9.20 -7.55
CA ILE A 154 -22.08 9.65 -8.50
C ILE A 154 -20.95 8.63 -8.61
N MET A 155 -20.44 8.14 -7.48
CA MET A 155 -19.38 7.13 -7.46
C MET A 155 -19.76 5.85 -8.22
N LYS A 156 -21.01 5.42 -8.14
CA LYS A 156 -21.50 4.25 -8.92
C LYS A 156 -21.52 4.46 -10.42
N GLN A 157 -21.53 5.69 -10.87
CA GLN A 157 -21.47 6.02 -12.31
C GLN A 157 -20.04 6.13 -12.83
N THR A 158 -19.09 6.47 -11.95
CA THR A 158 -17.68 6.73 -12.32
C THR A 158 -16.74 5.57 -12.03
N LEU A 159 -17.05 4.75 -11.01
CA LEU A 159 -16.21 3.65 -10.57
C LEU A 159 -16.84 2.27 -10.82
N PRO A 160 -16.02 1.24 -11.08
CA PRO A 160 -16.49 -0.15 -11.02
C PRO A 160 -17.12 -0.47 -9.67
N GLY A 161 -18.20 -1.25 -9.64
CA GLY A 161 -18.98 -1.50 -8.42
C GLY A 161 -18.18 -2.06 -7.24
N PHE A 162 -17.11 -2.85 -7.51
CA PHE A 162 -16.22 -3.37 -6.46
C PHE A 162 -15.29 -2.31 -5.85
N MET A 163 -15.12 -1.14 -6.49
CA MET A 163 -14.34 -0.01 -5.98
C MET A 163 -15.18 0.99 -5.19
N VAL A 164 -16.50 0.92 -5.28
CA VAL A 164 -17.39 1.83 -4.54
C VAL A 164 -17.41 1.42 -3.07
N PRO A 165 -17.00 2.29 -2.13
CA PRO A 165 -17.06 1.98 -0.70
C PRO A 165 -18.49 1.66 -0.25
N GLY A 166 -18.66 0.48 0.36
CA GLY A 166 -19.96 0.08 0.89
C GLY A 166 -20.45 0.92 2.08
N ILE A 167 -19.53 1.67 2.70
CA ILE A 167 -19.83 2.61 3.78
C ILE A 167 -19.14 3.92 3.42
N LEU A 168 -19.91 4.98 3.29
CA LEU A 168 -19.44 6.35 3.19
C LEU A 168 -19.78 7.06 4.51
N ARG A 169 -18.88 7.92 4.99
CA ARG A 169 -19.11 8.70 6.21
C ARG A 169 -18.59 10.11 6.03
N GLN A 170 -19.48 11.07 6.19
CA GLN A 170 -19.08 12.47 6.32
C GLN A 170 -18.49 12.68 7.71
N VAL A 171 -17.38 13.41 7.78
CA VAL A 171 -16.70 13.80 9.02
C VAL A 171 -16.47 15.31 9.00
N GLU A 172 -16.49 15.93 10.18
CA GLU A 172 -16.24 17.38 10.29
C GLU A 172 -14.82 17.74 9.90
N ALA A 173 -13.84 16.90 10.27
CA ALA A 173 -12.44 17.07 9.91
C ALA A 173 -11.76 15.70 9.74
N MET A 174 -10.82 15.62 8.80
CA MET A 174 -9.96 14.45 8.66
C MET A 174 -8.96 14.36 9.81
N PRO A 175 -8.85 13.23 10.53
CA PRO A 175 -7.81 13.05 11.52
C PRO A 175 -6.44 13.10 10.86
N LEU A 176 -5.52 13.85 11.44
CA LEU A 176 -4.15 13.98 10.97
C LEU A 176 -3.17 13.34 11.95
N ASN A 177 -2.15 12.70 11.42
CA ASN A 177 -1.02 12.20 12.20
C ASN A 177 -0.06 13.33 12.56
N LYS A 178 0.99 13.03 13.36
CA LYS A 178 2.01 14.00 13.81
C LYS A 178 2.72 14.74 12.65
N ASN A 179 2.69 14.20 11.45
CA ASN A 179 3.33 14.75 10.25
C ASN A 179 2.35 15.53 9.35
N GLY A 180 1.12 15.79 9.82
CA GLY A 180 0.09 16.51 9.05
C GLY A 180 -0.56 15.70 7.93
N LYS A 181 -0.30 14.40 7.82
CA LYS A 181 -0.95 13.50 6.87
C LYS A 181 -2.20 12.86 7.49
N ILE A 182 -3.16 12.45 6.64
CA ILE A 182 -4.37 11.76 7.13
C ILE A 182 -3.98 10.50 7.91
N ASP A 183 -4.51 10.39 9.12
CA ASP A 183 -4.35 9.20 9.97
C ASP A 183 -5.39 8.14 9.61
N ARG A 184 -5.02 7.26 8.66
CA ARG A 184 -5.90 6.16 8.24
C ARG A 184 -6.20 5.16 9.37
N LYS A 185 -5.28 4.99 10.33
CA LYS A 185 -5.50 4.12 11.49
C LYS A 185 -6.61 4.67 12.39
N ALA A 186 -6.61 5.97 12.61
CA ALA A 186 -7.69 6.64 13.33
C ALA A 186 -9.03 6.50 12.59
N LEU A 187 -9.06 6.66 11.27
CA LEU A 187 -10.27 6.47 10.46
C LEU A 187 -10.80 5.02 10.55
N VAL A 188 -9.92 4.01 10.52
CA VAL A 188 -10.34 2.61 10.72
C VAL A 188 -10.93 2.42 12.11
N ALA A 189 -10.34 2.99 13.15
CA ALA A 189 -10.87 2.93 14.51
C ALA A 189 -12.25 3.61 14.65
N MET A 190 -12.42 4.80 14.05
CA MET A 190 -13.71 5.52 14.00
C MET A 190 -14.80 4.71 13.27
N ALA A 191 -14.41 3.89 12.32
CA ALA A 191 -15.32 3.04 11.56
C ALA A 191 -15.75 1.77 12.32
N GLY A 192 -15.11 1.43 13.43
CA GLY A 192 -15.41 0.27 14.27
C GLY A 192 -16.57 0.46 15.23
N GLY A 193 -17.00 1.68 15.48
CA GLY A 193 -18.14 2.01 16.33
C GLY A 193 -19.43 2.01 15.51
N ARG A 194 -20.21 0.90 15.65
CA ARG A 194 -21.52 0.54 15.07
C ARG A 194 -21.76 0.83 13.60
#